data_c56d682594c6305bc2fad186f47c1853
#
_entry.id   c56d682594c6305bc2fad186f47c1853
#
_cell.length_a   1.000
_cell.length_b   1.000
_cell.length_c   1.000
_cell.angle_alpha   90.00
_cell.angle_beta   90.00
_cell.angle_gamma   90.00
#
_symmetry.space_group_name_H-M   'P 1'
#
loop_
_entity.id
_entity.type
_entity.pdbx_description
1 polymer ?
#
loop_
_entity_poly.entity_id
_entity_poly.type
_entity_poly.pdbx_seq_one_letter_code
_entity_poly.pdbx_strand_id
1 'polypeptide(L)'
;MLYHLVCPSKFRRNVFTGEIEKSLKDICPEIEKQYEIHFVEIGADEDHIHFLLQSVPTMAPVRIVTTVKSITARMLFRRHPEIEKIVWGRHLWSSGYYINTVGQYANEQVIQNYVKNQGKIYKQFYRDQLTLFEGLT
;
A
#
# COMPACT_ATOMS: atom_id res chain seq x y z
N MET A 1 -5.97 1.21 16.12
CA MET A 1 -6.69 1.88 15.02
C MET A 1 -6.45 1.17 13.71
N LEU A 2 -7.48 1.06 12.91
CA LEU A 2 -7.39 0.49 11.57
C LEU A 2 -7.25 1.59 10.53
N TYR A 3 -6.33 1.38 9.60
CA TYR A 3 -6.07 2.31 8.49
C TYR A 3 -6.19 1.57 7.17
N HIS A 4 -6.69 2.27 6.19
CA HIS A 4 -6.62 1.85 4.81
C HIS A 4 -5.60 2.73 4.09
N LEU A 5 -4.54 2.11 3.57
CA LEU A 5 -3.45 2.79 2.89
C LEU A 5 -3.38 2.31 1.45
N VAL A 6 -3.37 3.23 0.50
CA VAL A 6 -3.18 2.94 -0.91
C VAL A 6 -1.90 3.62 -1.40
N CYS A 7 -1.01 2.83 -1.97
CA CYS A 7 0.28 3.31 -2.48
C CYS A 7 0.41 2.97 -3.96
N PRO A 8 0.44 3.97 -4.86
CA PRO A 8 0.70 3.72 -6.27
C PRO A 8 2.19 3.60 -6.56
N SER A 9 2.50 2.81 -7.58
CA SER A 9 3.87 2.68 -8.08
C SER A 9 4.33 3.97 -8.77
N LYS A 10 5.66 4.13 -8.85
CA LYS A 10 6.25 5.27 -9.56
C LYS A 10 5.84 5.23 -11.04
N PHE A 11 5.37 6.36 -11.54
CA PHE A 11 4.83 6.50 -12.90
C PHE A 11 3.68 5.53 -13.22
N ARG A 12 3.05 4.96 -12.20
CA ARG A 12 1.98 3.97 -12.33
C ARG A 12 2.36 2.79 -13.23
N ARG A 13 3.59 2.36 -13.14
CA ARG A 13 4.08 1.21 -13.88
C ARG A 13 3.53 -0.09 -13.28
N ASN A 14 3.34 -1.09 -14.13
CA ASN A 14 2.84 -2.40 -13.75
C ASN A 14 3.96 -3.22 -13.08
N VAL A 15 4.18 -2.96 -11.79
CA VAL A 15 5.26 -3.57 -11.00
C VAL A 15 4.77 -4.79 -10.24
N PHE A 16 3.55 -4.72 -9.70
CA PHE A 16 3.09 -5.69 -8.69
C PHE A 16 2.40 -6.88 -9.32
N THR A 17 3.17 -7.69 -10.03
CA THR A 17 2.69 -8.91 -10.69
C THR A 17 3.53 -10.11 -10.27
N GLY A 18 2.95 -11.30 -10.29
CA GLY A 18 3.66 -12.57 -10.09
C GLY A 18 4.52 -12.62 -8.83
N GLU A 19 5.80 -12.83 -9.00
CA GLU A 19 6.76 -12.99 -7.90
C GLU A 19 6.98 -11.71 -7.10
N ILE A 20 6.81 -10.55 -7.70
CA ILE A 20 6.97 -9.26 -6.99
C ILE A 20 5.83 -9.08 -5.99
N GLU A 21 4.60 -9.38 -6.38
CA GLU A 21 3.45 -9.36 -5.48
C GLU A 21 3.66 -10.33 -4.30
N LYS A 22 4.12 -11.54 -4.60
CA LYS A 22 4.40 -12.54 -3.58
C LYS A 22 5.48 -12.08 -2.61
N SER A 23 6.57 -11.51 -3.12
CA SER A 23 7.65 -10.98 -2.29
C SER A 23 7.18 -9.85 -1.40
N LEU A 24 6.32 -8.96 -1.91
CA LEU A 24 5.74 -7.90 -1.10
C LEU A 24 4.98 -8.47 0.10
N LYS A 25 4.16 -9.48 -0.12
CA LYS A 25 3.41 -10.13 0.95
C LYS A 25 4.31 -10.86 1.95
N ASP A 26 5.47 -11.35 1.51
CA ASP A 26 6.46 -11.97 2.38
C ASP A 26 7.24 -10.94 3.22
N ILE A 27 7.38 -9.70 2.72
CA ILE A 27 8.08 -8.61 3.41
C ILE A 27 7.25 -8.06 4.57
N CYS A 28 5.94 -8.00 4.44
CA CYS A 28 5.07 -7.38 5.43
C CYS A 28 5.20 -8.00 6.83
N PRO A 29 5.32 -9.33 7.02
CA PRO A 29 5.58 -9.91 8.34
C PRO A 29 6.88 -9.42 8.98
N GLU A 30 7.90 -9.09 8.20
CA GLU A 30 9.14 -8.53 8.72
C GLU A 30 8.95 -7.12 9.29
N ILE A 31 8.07 -6.34 8.67
CA ILE A 31 7.70 -5.02 9.20
C ILE A 31 6.95 -5.18 10.53
N GLU A 32 6.04 -6.15 10.63
CA GLU A 32 5.28 -6.43 11.85
C GLU A 32 6.18 -6.78 13.04
N LYS A 33 7.33 -7.43 12.79
CA LYS A 33 8.28 -7.79 13.84
C LYS A 33 9.01 -6.60 14.43
N GLN A 34 9.18 -5.53 13.67
CA GLN A 34 10.00 -4.37 14.06
C GLN A 34 9.18 -3.16 14.47
N TYR A 35 7.96 -3.07 14.02
CA TYR A 35 7.08 -1.92 14.23
C TYR A 35 5.72 -2.35 14.73
N GLU A 36 5.03 -1.46 15.41
CA GLU A 36 3.67 -1.71 15.89
C GLU A 36 2.65 -1.51 14.77
N ILE A 37 2.85 -2.24 13.67
CA ILE A 37 1.99 -2.28 12.49
C ILE A 37 1.61 -3.72 12.23
N HIS A 38 0.32 -4.01 12.15
CA HIS A 38 -0.19 -5.33 11.79
C HIS A 38 -0.95 -5.24 10.47
N PHE A 39 -0.54 -6.02 9.48
CA PHE A 39 -1.21 -6.08 8.19
C PHE A 39 -2.37 -7.07 8.25
N VAL A 40 -3.59 -6.55 8.24
CA VAL A 40 -4.81 -7.36 8.28
C VAL A 40 -5.10 -7.93 6.89
N GLU A 41 -4.93 -7.11 5.85
CA GLU A 41 -5.15 -7.53 4.47
C GLU A 41 -4.24 -6.73 3.53
N ILE A 42 -3.79 -7.39 2.46
CA ILE A 42 -2.96 -6.77 1.42
C ILE A 42 -3.58 -7.12 0.09
N GLY A 43 -3.96 -6.12 -0.68
CA GLY A 43 -4.47 -6.29 -2.03
C GLY A 43 -3.54 -5.65 -3.04
N ALA A 44 -3.24 -6.38 -4.11
CA ALA A 44 -2.36 -5.88 -5.15
C ALA A 44 -3.10 -5.75 -6.47
N ASP A 45 -3.02 -4.59 -7.08
CA ASP A 45 -3.25 -4.38 -8.50
C ASP A 45 -1.91 -4.15 -9.18
N GLU A 46 -1.87 -4.16 -10.50
CA GLU A 46 -0.60 -4.09 -11.24
C GLU A 46 0.21 -2.83 -10.91
N ASP A 47 -0.46 -1.70 -10.69
CA ASP A 47 0.17 -0.39 -10.52
C ASP A 47 -0.05 0.24 -9.14
N HIS A 48 -0.67 -0.47 -8.21
CA HIS A 48 -0.84 0.02 -6.84
C HIS A 48 -1.09 -1.12 -5.86
N ILE A 49 -0.80 -0.84 -4.59
CA ILE A 49 -1.06 -1.75 -3.48
C ILE A 49 -1.97 -1.06 -2.49
N HIS A 50 -2.95 -1.79 -1.97
CA HIS A 50 -3.72 -1.34 -0.84
C HIS A 50 -3.48 -2.24 0.37
N PHE A 51 -3.30 -1.60 1.51
CA PHE A 51 -3.06 -2.26 2.79
C PHE A 51 -4.18 -1.92 3.75
N LEU A 52 -4.78 -2.93 4.36
CA LEU A 52 -5.57 -2.73 5.57
C LEU A 52 -4.66 -3.08 6.73
N LEU A 53 -4.32 -2.09 7.54
CA LEU A 53 -3.36 -2.29 8.62
C LEU A 53 -3.87 -1.72 9.94
N GLN A 54 -3.39 -2.30 11.01
CA GLN A 54 -3.68 -1.86 12.36
C GLN A 54 -2.41 -1.29 12.99
N SER A 55 -2.56 -0.17 13.69
CA SER A 55 -1.43 0.44 14.39
C SER A 55 -1.92 1.05 15.71
N VAL A 56 -0.96 1.54 16.50
CA VAL A 56 -1.23 2.16 17.80
C VAL A 56 -1.51 3.66 17.64
N PRO A 57 -2.28 4.27 18.54
CA PRO A 57 -2.61 5.70 18.43
C PRO A 57 -1.40 6.63 18.48
N THR A 58 -0.31 6.18 19.10
CA THR A 58 0.92 6.98 19.21
C THR A 58 1.72 7.04 17.91
N MET A 59 1.40 6.22 16.92
CA MET A 59 2.09 6.23 15.63
C MET A 59 1.30 7.09 14.63
N ALA A 60 1.88 8.21 14.21
CA ALA A 60 1.23 9.12 13.28
C ALA A 60 1.03 8.48 11.90
N PRO A 61 -0.08 8.77 11.19
CA PRO A 61 -0.33 8.21 9.86
C PRO A 61 0.82 8.44 8.87
N VAL A 62 1.42 9.61 8.85
CA VAL A 62 2.58 9.91 7.99
C VAL A 62 3.74 8.96 8.28
N ARG A 63 3.97 8.63 9.55
CA ARG A 63 5.03 7.71 9.93
C ARG A 63 4.74 6.29 9.49
N ILE A 64 3.47 5.86 9.56
CA ILE A 64 3.04 4.56 9.04
C ILE A 64 3.34 4.48 7.54
N VAL A 65 2.94 5.48 6.78
CA VAL A 65 3.16 5.54 5.34
C VAL A 65 4.66 5.49 5.00
N THR A 66 5.45 6.34 5.65
CA THR A 66 6.89 6.41 5.42
C THR A 66 7.58 5.08 5.73
N THR A 67 7.21 4.45 6.84
CA THR A 67 7.77 3.16 7.26
C THR A 67 7.45 2.06 6.24
N VAL A 68 6.18 1.93 5.87
CA VAL A 68 5.75 0.90 4.92
C VAL A 68 6.41 1.11 3.56
N LYS A 69 6.38 2.33 3.04
CA LYS A 69 6.95 2.64 1.72
C LYS A 69 8.46 2.43 1.68
N SER A 70 9.20 2.89 2.68
CA SER A 70 10.66 2.81 2.67
C SER A 70 11.16 1.38 2.81
N ILE A 71 10.56 0.58 3.70
CA ILE A 71 11.01 -0.80 3.92
C ILE A 71 10.64 -1.68 2.74
N THR A 72 9.40 -1.57 2.24
CA THR A 72 8.97 -2.38 1.10
C THR A 72 9.80 -2.07 -0.15
N ALA A 73 10.07 -0.79 -0.42
CA ALA A 73 10.90 -0.40 -1.56
C ALA A 73 12.31 -0.97 -1.45
N ARG A 74 12.97 -0.78 -0.31
CA ARG A 74 14.33 -1.26 -0.09
C ARG A 74 14.43 -2.78 -0.28
N MET A 75 13.52 -3.53 0.33
CA MET A 75 13.55 -4.98 0.27
C MET A 75 13.14 -5.52 -1.10
N LEU A 76 12.19 -4.89 -1.78
CA LEU A 76 11.80 -5.30 -3.12
C LEU A 76 12.92 -5.06 -4.13
N PHE A 77 13.60 -3.92 -4.09
CA PHE A 77 14.75 -3.68 -4.96
C PHE A 77 15.88 -4.67 -4.71
N ARG A 78 16.07 -5.08 -3.46
CA ARG A 78 17.09 -6.08 -3.11
C ARG A 78 16.76 -7.45 -3.68
N ARG A 79 15.49 -7.87 -3.59
CA ARG A 79 15.04 -9.17 -4.08
C ARG A 79 14.82 -9.20 -5.60
N HIS A 80 14.44 -8.06 -6.18
CA HIS A 80 14.06 -7.92 -7.58
C HIS A 80 14.73 -6.69 -8.19
N PRO A 81 16.04 -6.76 -8.48
CA PRO A 81 16.77 -5.62 -9.07
C PRO A 81 16.19 -5.15 -10.41
N GLU A 82 15.50 -6.02 -11.13
CA GLU A 82 14.86 -5.71 -12.41
C GLU A 82 13.76 -4.65 -12.29
N ILE A 83 13.25 -4.39 -11.10
CA ILE A 83 12.25 -3.34 -10.87
C ILE A 83 12.79 -1.96 -11.30
N GLU A 84 14.09 -1.74 -11.14
CA GLU A 84 14.75 -0.50 -11.54
C GLU A 84 14.47 -0.13 -13.00
N LYS A 85 14.42 -1.13 -13.89
CA LYS A 85 14.14 -0.94 -15.30
C LYS A 85 12.66 -0.62 -15.55
N ILE A 86 11.77 -1.17 -14.72
CA ILE A 86 10.32 -0.96 -14.86
C ILE A 86 9.95 0.47 -14.45
N VAL A 87 10.50 0.96 -13.33
CA VAL A 87 10.19 2.27 -12.78
C VAL A 87 11.20 3.35 -13.17
N TRP A 88 12.18 3.02 -13.99
CA TRP A 88 13.22 3.93 -14.48
C TRP A 88 13.98 4.62 -13.34
N GLY A 89 14.45 3.84 -12.37
CA GLY A 89 15.21 4.36 -11.25
C GLY A 89 14.99 3.59 -9.97
N ARG A 90 15.38 4.20 -8.84
CA ARG A 90 15.35 3.56 -7.53
C ARG A 90 14.19 4.01 -6.65
N HIS A 91 13.16 4.62 -7.22
CA HIS A 91 11.94 4.99 -6.51
C HIS A 91 10.81 4.06 -6.93
N LEU A 92 10.44 3.14 -6.05
CA LEU A 92 9.37 2.19 -6.29
C LEU A 92 8.00 2.87 -6.27
N TRP A 93 7.79 3.73 -5.27
CA TRP A 93 6.50 4.33 -5.00
C TRP A 93 6.40 5.75 -5.57
N SER A 94 5.21 6.11 -6.02
CA SER A 94 4.86 7.49 -6.28
C SER A 94 4.94 8.29 -4.97
N SER A 95 5.13 9.60 -5.06
CA SER A 95 5.07 10.48 -3.88
C SER A 95 3.67 10.57 -3.29
N GLY A 96 2.63 10.29 -4.08
CA GLY A 96 1.25 10.28 -3.63
C GLY A 96 0.89 9.02 -2.85
N TYR A 97 -0.11 9.15 -2.00
CA TYR A 97 -0.71 8.04 -1.29
C TYR A 97 -2.09 8.45 -0.79
N TYR A 98 -2.89 7.47 -0.44
CA TYR A 98 -4.17 7.68 0.22
C TYR A 98 -4.17 6.91 1.54
N ILE A 99 -4.52 7.57 2.64
CA ILE A 99 -4.68 6.92 3.94
C ILE A 99 -5.96 7.41 4.60
N ASN A 100 -6.72 6.46 5.15
CA ASN A 100 -7.98 6.73 5.83
C ASN A 100 -8.15 5.78 7.00
N THR A 101 -8.85 6.24 8.04
CA THR A 101 -9.21 5.39 9.16
C THR A 101 -10.44 4.56 8.85
N VAL A 102 -10.46 3.32 9.36
CA VAL A 102 -11.60 2.42 9.28
C VAL A 102 -12.23 2.34 10.67
N GLY A 103 -13.56 2.19 10.75
CA GLY A 103 -14.29 2.20 12.01
C GLY A 103 -13.75 1.19 13.05
N GLN A 104 -13.67 1.64 14.31
CA GLN A 104 -13.04 0.89 15.41
C GLN A 104 -13.79 -0.36 15.85
N TYR A 105 -15.06 -0.49 15.48
CA TYR A 105 -15.95 -1.54 16.00
C TYR A 105 -16.22 -2.65 14.99
N ALA A 106 -15.49 -2.67 13.90
CA ALA A 106 -15.63 -3.71 12.90
C ALA A 106 -14.99 -5.02 13.39
N ASN A 107 -15.76 -6.11 13.41
CA ASN A 107 -15.23 -7.44 13.67
C ASN A 107 -14.47 -7.92 12.42
N GLU A 108 -13.73 -9.04 12.56
CA GLU A 108 -12.90 -9.58 11.50
C GLU A 108 -13.67 -9.84 10.19
N GLN A 109 -14.91 -10.35 10.32
CA GLN A 109 -15.75 -10.63 9.16
C GLN A 109 -16.20 -9.34 8.46
N VAL A 110 -16.55 -8.32 9.22
CA VAL A 110 -16.90 -7.00 8.67
C VAL A 110 -15.70 -6.39 7.96
N ILE A 111 -14.52 -6.52 8.54
CA ILE A 111 -13.28 -6.05 7.93
C ILE A 111 -13.01 -6.77 6.61
N GLN A 112 -13.15 -8.10 6.58
CA GLN A 112 -12.97 -8.88 5.36
C GLN A 112 -13.98 -8.50 4.28
N ASN A 113 -15.24 -8.32 4.65
CA ASN A 113 -16.29 -7.87 3.71
C ASN A 113 -16.02 -6.45 3.23
N TYR A 114 -15.54 -5.57 4.11
CA TYR A 114 -15.13 -4.22 3.74
C TYR A 114 -14.05 -4.25 2.67
N VAL A 115 -13.01 -5.05 2.86
CA VAL A 115 -11.91 -5.18 1.90
C VAL A 115 -12.43 -5.71 0.55
N LYS A 116 -13.27 -6.75 0.56
CA LYS A 116 -13.86 -7.31 -0.66
C LYS A 116 -14.67 -6.28 -1.44
N ASN A 117 -15.49 -5.51 -0.74
CA ASN A 117 -16.36 -4.50 -1.38
C ASN A 117 -15.59 -3.26 -1.77
N GLN A 118 -14.62 -2.86 -0.98
CA GLN A 118 -13.82 -1.67 -1.20
C GLN A 118 -12.85 -1.82 -2.37
N GLY A 119 -12.51 -3.04 -2.77
CA GLY A 119 -11.71 -3.24 -3.96
C GLY A 119 -12.27 -2.56 -5.20
N LYS A 120 -13.61 -2.47 -5.33
CA LYS A 120 -14.28 -1.76 -6.41
C LYS A 120 -14.36 -0.25 -6.15
N ILE A 121 -14.65 0.16 -4.93
CA ILE A 121 -14.82 1.57 -4.55
C ILE A 121 -13.47 2.28 -4.55
N TYR A 122 -12.41 1.61 -4.11
CA TYR A 122 -11.07 2.19 -4.11
C TYR A 122 -10.53 2.44 -5.50
N LYS A 123 -10.78 1.55 -6.44
CA LYS A 123 -10.43 1.79 -7.83
C LYS A 123 -11.06 3.08 -8.36
N GLN A 124 -12.28 3.38 -7.95
CA GLN A 124 -12.98 4.60 -8.37
C GLN A 124 -12.44 5.83 -7.65
N PHE A 125 -12.27 5.80 -6.33
CA PHE A 125 -11.68 6.91 -5.58
C PHE A 125 -10.28 7.24 -6.07
N TYR A 126 -9.50 6.25 -6.31
CA TYR A 126 -8.14 6.40 -6.79
C TYR A 126 -8.11 7.05 -8.18
N ARG A 127 -8.99 6.65 -9.07
CA ARG A 127 -9.15 7.28 -10.39
C ARG A 127 -9.58 8.73 -10.27
N ASP A 128 -10.53 9.01 -9.40
CA ASP A 128 -11.04 10.37 -9.18
C ASP A 128 -9.93 11.27 -8.61
N GLN A 129 -9.14 10.80 -7.66
CA GLN A 129 -8.02 11.54 -7.13
C GLN A 129 -6.94 11.80 -8.18
N LEU A 130 -6.65 10.83 -9.02
CA LEU A 130 -5.69 10.99 -10.10
C LEU A 130 -6.16 12.01 -11.13
N THR A 131 -7.44 11.99 -11.47
CA THR A 131 -8.04 12.98 -12.36
C THR A 131 -7.90 14.37 -11.78
N LEU A 132 -8.10 14.55 -10.48
CA LEU A 132 -7.89 15.82 -9.79
C LEU A 132 -6.42 16.27 -9.86
N PHE A 133 -5.47 15.35 -9.63
CA PHE A 133 -4.05 15.68 -9.69
C PHE A 133 -3.60 15.98 -11.12
N GLU A 134 -4.09 15.26 -12.10
CA GLU A 134 -3.81 15.51 -13.51
C GLU A 134 -4.37 16.88 -13.95
N GLY A 135 -5.51 17.30 -13.39
CA GLY A 135 -6.09 18.62 -13.65
C GLY A 135 -5.32 19.78 -13.01
N LEU A 136 -4.42 19.51 -12.06
CA LEU A 136 -3.60 20.51 -11.36
C LEU A 136 -2.21 20.67 -11.95
N THR A 137 -1.83 19.79 -12.85
CA THR A 137 -0.57 19.87 -13.59
C THR A 137 -0.80 20.38 -15.00
#